data_9f4cf95cdef486cb6ab4f6beb9b2c2bf
#
_entry.id   9f4cf95cdef486cb6ab4f6beb9b2c2bf
#
_cell.length_a   1.000
_cell.length_b   1.000
_cell.length_c   1.000
_cell.angle_alpha   90.00
_cell.angle_beta   90.00
_cell.angle_gamma   90.00
#
_symmetry.space_group_name_H-M   'P 1'
#
loop_
_entity.id
_entity.type
_entity.pdbx_description
1 polymer ?
#
loop_
_entity_poly.entity_id
_entity_poly.type
_entity_poly.pdbx_seq_one_letter_code
_entity_poly.pdbx_strand_id
1 'polypeptide(L)'
;GFTAARRAIRLAGAAREALPLSAAPHVVEFVATTNLAIGKETPWGVAAPLSERLPGTTTVRVRHQELDSRTAAMSALKTCALEPAAGRPLVVVVRDASRHEWMARALADLIAARPDAIVVEMGLPSAAVPGAVQIFTHGATAASGVAAAEVLVGAR
;
A
#
# COMPACT_ATOMS: atom_id res chain seq x y z
N GLY A 1 4.06 12.67 -16.42
CA GLY A 1 2.64 12.45 -16.69
C GLY A 1 2.21 11.01 -16.53
N PHE A 2 0.97 10.77 -16.83
CA PHE A 2 0.39 9.43 -16.67
C PHE A 2 1.09 8.36 -17.51
N THR A 3 1.50 8.69 -18.71
CA THR A 3 2.20 7.74 -19.59
C THR A 3 3.52 7.26 -18.97
N ALA A 4 4.30 8.19 -18.43
CA ALA A 4 5.55 7.85 -17.77
C ALA A 4 5.30 7.01 -16.50
N ALA A 5 4.30 7.36 -15.72
CA ALA A 5 3.94 6.61 -14.51
C ALA A 5 3.53 5.17 -14.86
N ARG A 6 2.72 4.99 -15.88
CA ARG A 6 2.30 3.65 -16.33
C ARG A 6 3.48 2.80 -16.79
N ARG A 7 4.43 3.40 -17.52
CA ARG A 7 5.63 2.69 -18.01
C ARG A 7 6.58 2.34 -16.90
N ALA A 8 6.57 3.08 -15.80
CA ALA A 8 7.45 2.84 -14.67
C ALA A 8 6.99 1.65 -13.80
N ILE A 9 5.74 1.23 -13.90
CA ILE A 9 5.19 0.15 -13.08
C ILE A 9 5.94 -1.16 -13.34
N ARG A 10 6.29 -1.84 -12.24
CA ARG A 10 6.86 -3.20 -12.30
C ARG A 10 6.08 -4.08 -11.33
N LEU A 11 5.88 -5.31 -11.73
CA LEU A 11 5.15 -6.31 -10.94
C LEU A 11 6.10 -7.42 -10.54
N ALA A 12 5.90 -7.97 -9.35
CA ALA A 12 6.69 -9.10 -8.84
C ALA A 12 5.80 -10.02 -8.01
N GLY A 13 6.29 -11.22 -7.73
CA GLY A 13 5.55 -12.23 -7.00
C GLY A 13 4.44 -12.84 -7.83
N ALA A 14 3.36 -13.27 -7.19
CA ALA A 14 2.19 -13.86 -7.85
C ALA A 14 1.22 -12.81 -8.38
N ALA A 15 1.73 -11.63 -8.76
CA ALA A 15 0.92 -10.49 -9.17
C ALA A 15 -0.03 -10.81 -10.32
N ARG A 16 0.45 -11.52 -11.31
CA ARG A 16 -0.34 -11.81 -12.51
C ARG A 16 -1.53 -12.71 -12.25
N GLU A 17 -1.44 -13.55 -11.23
CA GLU A 17 -2.51 -14.47 -10.87
C GLU A 17 -3.52 -13.82 -9.93
N ALA A 18 -3.05 -12.91 -9.07
CA ALA A 18 -3.87 -12.23 -8.08
C ALA A 18 -4.64 -11.03 -8.63
N LEU A 19 -4.19 -10.48 -9.76
CA LEU A 19 -4.80 -9.30 -10.37
C LEU A 19 -5.57 -9.68 -11.65
N PRO A 20 -6.61 -8.93 -11.99
CA PRO A 20 -7.16 -7.77 -11.27
C PRO A 20 -7.95 -8.16 -10.03
N LEU A 21 -8.15 -7.19 -9.15
CA LEU A 21 -8.97 -7.39 -7.95
C LEU A 21 -10.42 -7.65 -8.35
N SER A 22 -11.03 -8.63 -7.70
CA SER A 22 -12.43 -9.00 -7.93
C SER A 22 -13.40 -8.35 -6.94
N ALA A 23 -12.87 -7.74 -5.89
CA ALA A 23 -13.66 -7.11 -4.84
C ALA A 23 -12.97 -5.86 -4.34
N ALA A 24 -13.74 -4.96 -3.74
CA ALA A 24 -13.21 -3.73 -3.16
C ALA A 24 -12.29 -4.08 -1.98
N PRO A 25 -11.05 -3.59 -1.99
CA PRO A 25 -10.08 -3.92 -0.95
C PRO A 25 -10.18 -3.01 0.26
N HIS A 26 -9.49 -3.41 1.33
CA HIS A 26 -9.10 -2.50 2.39
C HIS A 26 -7.67 -2.04 2.12
N VAL A 27 -7.44 -0.74 2.09
CA VAL A 27 -6.14 -0.14 1.78
C VAL A 27 -5.52 0.42 3.05
N VAL A 28 -4.32 -0.03 3.37
CA VAL A 28 -3.55 0.47 4.50
C VAL A 28 -2.36 1.25 3.96
N GLU A 29 -2.31 2.54 4.23
CA GLU A 29 -1.20 3.38 3.79
C GLU A 29 -0.31 3.70 5.00
N PHE A 30 0.96 3.29 4.95
CA PHE A 30 1.93 3.67 5.96
C PHE A 30 2.49 5.04 5.62
N VAL A 31 2.36 5.96 6.57
CA VAL A 31 2.82 7.33 6.40
C VAL A 31 4.07 7.54 7.23
N ALA A 32 5.20 7.70 6.55
CA ALA A 32 6.43 8.11 7.20
C ALA A 32 6.28 9.56 7.59
N THR A 33 6.60 9.86 8.79
CA THR A 33 6.67 11.14 9.45
C THR A 33 6.15 12.37 8.80
N THR A 34 5.44 12.94 9.46
CA THR A 34 4.94 14.26 9.47
C THR A 34 5.96 15.33 9.45
N ASN A 35 6.19 15.86 8.36
CA ASN A 35 6.60 17.23 8.35
C ASN A 35 5.32 18.05 8.58
N LEU A 36 5.17 18.56 9.78
CA LEU A 36 4.02 19.39 10.16
C LEU A 36 3.87 20.61 9.24
N ALA A 37 4.95 21.02 8.60
CA ALA A 37 4.93 22.13 7.65
C ALA A 37 4.18 21.82 6.35
N ILE A 38 3.97 20.55 6.04
CA ILE A 38 3.25 20.17 4.83
C ILE A 38 1.78 19.93 5.11
N GLY A 39 1.33 20.24 6.25
CA GLY A 39 -0.06 20.30 6.77
C GLY A 39 -1.21 19.69 6.01
N LYS A 40 -1.04 19.16 4.84
CA LYS A 40 -2.09 18.53 4.05
C LYS A 40 -1.54 17.37 3.26
N GLU A 41 -2.39 16.42 3.09
CA GLU A 41 -2.16 15.19 2.38
C GLU A 41 -1.56 15.41 1.01
N THR A 42 -0.35 14.92 0.83
CA THR A 42 0.22 14.84 -0.51
C THR A 42 -0.55 13.74 -1.25
N PRO A 43 -1.15 14.03 -2.40
CA PRO A 43 -2.01 13.07 -3.09
C PRO A 43 -1.20 12.02 -3.87
N TRP A 44 -0.33 11.30 -3.16
CA TRP A 44 0.50 10.27 -3.77
C TRP A 44 -0.04 8.86 -3.57
N GLY A 45 -1.04 8.69 -2.73
CA GLY A 45 -1.57 7.38 -2.38
C GLY A 45 -2.42 6.74 -3.48
N VAL A 46 -2.72 5.49 -3.28
CA VAL A 46 -3.49 4.66 -4.22
C VAL A 46 -4.99 4.67 -3.87
N ALA A 47 -5.31 4.99 -2.63
CA ALA A 47 -6.66 4.83 -2.09
C ALA A 47 -7.73 5.61 -2.84
N ALA A 48 -7.49 6.89 -3.11
CA ALA A 48 -8.48 7.73 -3.79
C ALA A 48 -8.77 7.25 -5.21
N PRO A 49 -7.77 7.05 -6.08
CA PRO A 49 -8.06 6.55 -7.42
C PRO A 49 -8.62 5.13 -7.43
N LEU A 50 -8.27 4.31 -6.44
CA LEU A 50 -8.82 2.98 -6.33
C LEU A 50 -10.28 3.00 -5.89
N SER A 51 -10.64 3.88 -4.97
CA SER A 51 -12.03 4.04 -4.51
C SER A 51 -12.97 4.48 -5.63
N GLU A 52 -12.47 5.29 -6.55
CA GLU A 52 -13.25 5.72 -7.71
C GLU A 52 -13.56 4.55 -8.63
N ARG A 53 -12.65 3.59 -8.73
CA ARG A 53 -12.77 2.43 -9.62
C ARG A 53 -13.49 1.25 -8.97
N LEU A 54 -13.35 1.10 -7.68
CA LEU A 54 -13.96 0.03 -6.90
C LEU A 54 -14.70 0.63 -5.70
N PRO A 55 -15.96 1.04 -5.88
CA PRO A 55 -16.77 1.53 -4.77
C PRO A 55 -16.85 0.49 -3.65
N GLY A 56 -16.76 0.95 -2.41
CA GLY A 56 -16.67 0.07 -1.25
C GLY A 56 -15.26 -0.12 -0.74
N THR A 57 -14.24 0.38 -1.45
CA THR A 57 -12.88 0.42 -0.97
C THR A 57 -12.82 1.24 0.32
N THR A 58 -12.19 0.66 1.33
CA THR A 58 -11.95 1.36 2.60
C THR A 58 -10.45 1.64 2.73
N THR A 59 -10.09 2.66 3.50
CA THR A 59 -8.70 3.04 3.65
C THR A 59 -8.42 3.51 5.07
N VAL A 60 -7.19 3.26 5.51
CA VAL A 60 -6.67 3.78 6.78
C VAL A 60 -5.23 4.20 6.56
N ARG A 61 -4.82 5.26 7.25
CA ARG A 61 -3.42 5.68 7.29
C ARG A 61 -2.84 5.36 8.63
N VAL A 62 -1.69 4.71 8.64
CA VAL A 62 -1.00 4.31 9.86
C VAL A 62 0.29 5.11 9.95
N ARG A 63 0.45 5.81 11.05
CA ARG A 63 1.62 6.65 11.31
C ARG A 63 2.58 5.97 12.26
N HIS A 64 3.83 6.38 12.23
CA HIS A 64 4.87 5.83 13.08
C HIS A 64 4.49 5.83 14.57
N GLN A 65 3.87 6.90 15.05
CA GLN A 65 3.51 7.04 16.45
C GLN A 65 2.57 5.92 16.95
N GLU A 66 1.75 5.38 16.05
CA GLU A 66 0.83 4.30 16.40
C GLU A 66 1.53 2.95 16.55
N LEU A 67 2.82 2.90 16.17
CA LEU A 67 3.61 1.68 16.13
C LEU A 67 4.85 1.76 17.02
N ASP A 68 4.83 2.64 18.02
CA ASP A 68 5.99 2.92 18.88
C ASP A 68 6.45 1.74 19.72
N SER A 69 5.54 0.90 20.16
CA SER A 69 5.89 -0.31 20.91
C SER A 69 5.40 -1.54 20.15
N ARG A 70 6.00 -2.70 20.45
CA ARG A 70 5.60 -3.95 19.82
C ARG A 70 4.14 -4.28 20.10
N THR A 71 3.71 -4.12 21.34
CA THR A 71 2.33 -4.39 21.73
C THR A 71 1.36 -3.43 21.07
N ALA A 72 1.67 -2.12 21.09
CA ALA A 72 0.84 -1.12 20.42
C ALA A 72 0.77 -1.35 18.91
N ALA A 73 1.90 -1.70 18.30
CA ALA A 73 1.97 -1.98 16.88
C ALA A 73 1.06 -3.15 16.48
N MET A 74 1.14 -4.26 17.21
CA MET A 74 0.32 -5.43 16.91
C MET A 74 -1.18 -5.13 17.09
N SER A 75 -1.53 -4.40 18.14
CA SER A 75 -2.91 -4.00 18.39
C SER A 75 -3.43 -3.07 17.30
N ALA A 76 -2.63 -2.07 16.90
CA ALA A 76 -3.00 -1.13 15.86
C ALA A 76 -3.20 -1.83 14.51
N LEU A 77 -2.29 -2.71 14.14
CA LEU A 77 -2.38 -3.44 12.87
C LEU A 77 -3.59 -4.37 12.84
N LYS A 78 -3.90 -5.00 13.95
CA LYS A 78 -5.10 -5.83 14.05
C LYS A 78 -6.36 -5.00 13.81
N THR A 79 -6.50 -3.89 14.54
CA THR A 79 -7.69 -3.04 14.49
C THR A 79 -7.82 -2.27 13.18
N CYS A 80 -6.71 -1.74 12.66
CA CYS A 80 -6.73 -0.86 11.50
C CYS A 80 -6.62 -1.61 10.16
N ALA A 81 -6.01 -2.78 10.16
CA ALA A 81 -5.70 -3.48 8.92
C ALA A 81 -6.37 -4.85 8.83
N LEU A 82 -6.11 -5.74 9.77
CA LEU A 82 -6.53 -7.13 9.66
C LEU A 82 -8.03 -7.32 9.82
N GLU A 83 -8.65 -6.69 10.80
CA GLU A 83 -10.10 -6.80 11.02
C GLU A 83 -10.89 -6.18 9.87
N PRO A 84 -10.60 -4.94 9.44
CA PRO A 84 -11.31 -4.35 8.31
C PRO A 84 -11.11 -5.10 6.99
N ALA A 85 -9.98 -5.79 6.83
CA ALA A 85 -9.68 -6.56 5.62
C ALA A 85 -10.23 -7.99 5.65
N ALA A 86 -10.92 -8.38 6.71
CA ALA A 86 -11.48 -9.72 6.80
C ALA A 86 -12.49 -9.96 5.66
N GLY A 87 -12.25 -11.02 4.89
CA GLY A 87 -13.12 -11.38 3.76
C GLY A 87 -12.95 -10.53 2.50
N ARG A 88 -11.94 -9.69 2.44
CA ARG A 88 -11.65 -8.84 1.27
C ARG A 88 -10.15 -8.74 1.01
N PRO A 89 -9.75 -8.30 -0.20
CA PRO A 89 -8.33 -8.08 -0.47
C PRO A 89 -7.72 -7.03 0.46
N LEU A 90 -6.47 -7.24 0.85
CA LEU A 90 -5.69 -6.28 1.61
C LEU A 90 -4.61 -5.69 0.71
N VAL A 91 -4.61 -4.38 0.56
CA VAL A 91 -3.60 -3.63 -0.18
C VAL A 91 -2.83 -2.77 0.80
N VAL A 92 -1.52 -2.93 0.83
CA VAL A 92 -0.64 -2.19 1.74
C VAL A 92 0.23 -1.27 0.90
N VAL A 93 0.12 0.03 1.13
CA VAL A 93 0.87 1.04 0.38
C VAL A 93 1.99 1.58 1.27
N VAL A 94 3.21 1.51 0.76
CA VAL A 94 4.40 1.98 1.46
C VAL A 94 5.21 2.88 0.55
N ARG A 95 6.07 3.68 1.14
CA ARG A 95 7.04 4.49 0.41
C ARG A 95 8.38 4.38 1.11
N ASP A 96 9.37 3.84 0.39
CA ASP A 96 10.72 3.62 0.89
C ASP A 96 10.76 2.78 2.18
N ALA A 97 10.00 1.68 2.19
CA ALA A 97 9.88 0.81 3.36
C ALA A 97 11.23 0.34 3.89
N SER A 98 12.20 0.11 3.01
CA SER A 98 13.52 -0.34 3.41
C SER A 98 14.33 0.71 4.17
N ARG A 99 13.94 1.98 4.08
CA ARG A 99 14.61 3.08 4.80
C ARG A 99 14.01 3.37 6.16
N HIS A 100 12.88 2.75 6.47
CA HIS A 100 12.16 2.96 7.73
C HIS A 100 11.96 1.63 8.42
N GLU A 101 12.78 1.35 9.42
CA GLU A 101 12.74 0.07 10.14
C GLU A 101 11.35 -0.25 10.68
N TRP A 102 10.67 0.74 11.25
CA TRP A 102 9.31 0.55 11.78
C TRP A 102 8.33 0.12 10.68
N MET A 103 8.45 0.71 9.51
CA MET A 103 7.58 0.40 8.37
C MET A 103 7.85 -1.01 7.83
N ALA A 104 9.13 -1.36 7.68
CA ALA A 104 9.53 -2.69 7.24
C ALA A 104 9.03 -3.77 8.21
N ARG A 105 9.13 -3.50 9.50
CA ARG A 105 8.67 -4.44 10.53
C ARG A 105 7.15 -4.59 10.51
N ALA A 106 6.42 -3.48 10.43
CA ALA A 106 4.96 -3.51 10.35
C ALA A 106 4.48 -4.24 9.10
N LEU A 107 5.15 -4.01 7.98
CA LEU A 107 4.84 -4.70 6.74
C LEU A 107 5.07 -6.21 6.88
N ALA A 108 6.18 -6.62 7.47
CA ALA A 108 6.47 -8.04 7.71
C ALA A 108 5.40 -8.68 8.60
N ASP A 109 4.96 -7.99 9.64
CA ASP A 109 3.91 -8.49 10.53
C ASP A 109 2.57 -8.65 9.79
N LEU A 110 2.21 -7.71 8.94
CA LEU A 110 0.99 -7.81 8.14
C LEU A 110 1.06 -8.96 7.14
N ILE A 111 2.17 -9.13 6.46
CA ILE A 111 2.35 -10.21 5.50
C ILE A 111 2.32 -11.57 6.18
N ALA A 112 2.89 -11.67 7.39
CA ALA A 112 2.82 -12.91 8.18
C ALA A 112 1.37 -13.28 8.50
N ALA A 113 0.52 -12.30 8.80
CA ALA A 113 -0.90 -12.52 9.09
C ALA A 113 -1.75 -12.67 7.82
N ARG A 114 -1.38 -12.01 6.74
CA ARG A 114 -2.08 -12.03 5.44
C ARG A 114 -1.08 -12.22 4.30
N PRO A 115 -0.65 -13.46 4.04
CA PRO A 115 0.33 -13.73 2.98
C PRO A 115 -0.16 -13.38 1.57
N ASP A 116 -1.46 -13.24 1.39
CA ASP A 116 -2.10 -12.84 0.14
C ASP A 116 -2.16 -11.32 -0.05
N ALA A 117 -1.62 -10.54 0.88
CA ALA A 117 -1.66 -9.08 0.78
C ALA A 117 -0.89 -8.59 -0.46
N ILE A 118 -1.40 -7.52 -1.04
CA ILE A 118 -0.79 -6.86 -2.18
C ILE A 118 -0.02 -5.65 -1.66
N VAL A 119 1.27 -5.58 -1.97
CA VAL A 119 2.14 -4.50 -1.52
C VAL A 119 2.44 -3.56 -2.67
N VAL A 120 2.12 -2.28 -2.49
CA VAL A 120 2.45 -1.24 -3.45
C VAL A 120 3.58 -0.39 -2.86
N GLU A 121 4.78 -0.50 -3.43
CA GLU A 121 5.93 0.31 -3.05
C GLU A 121 6.02 1.51 -3.99
N MET A 122 5.78 2.69 -3.47
CA MET A 122 5.77 3.92 -4.26
C MET A 122 7.09 4.69 -4.21
N GLY A 123 8.05 4.21 -3.46
CA GLY A 123 9.39 4.76 -3.43
C GLY A 123 10.34 4.02 -4.36
N LEU A 124 11.62 4.17 -4.09
CA LEU A 124 12.64 3.42 -4.83
C LEU A 124 12.70 1.99 -4.31
N PRO A 125 12.57 1.00 -5.19
CA PRO A 125 12.72 -0.39 -4.77
C PRO A 125 14.18 -0.66 -4.48
N SER A 126 14.47 -1.16 -3.29
CA SER A 126 15.85 -1.48 -2.91
C SER A 126 16.04 -2.96 -2.65
N ALA A 127 15.13 -3.58 -2.00
CA ALA A 127 15.16 -5.01 -1.72
C ALA A 127 13.79 -5.60 -1.99
N ALA A 128 13.70 -6.91 -2.05
CA ALA A 128 12.41 -7.57 -2.19
C ALA A 128 11.51 -7.18 -1.03
N VAL A 129 10.38 -6.59 -1.35
CA VAL A 129 9.34 -6.30 -0.36
C VAL A 129 8.55 -7.59 -0.17
N PRO A 130 8.42 -8.11 1.06
CA PRO A 130 7.66 -9.35 1.26
C PRO A 130 6.18 -9.11 0.93
N GLY A 131 5.61 -10.09 0.23
CA GLY A 131 4.21 -10.07 -0.15
C GLY A 131 3.92 -11.05 -1.26
N ALA A 132 2.67 -11.49 -1.38
CA ALA A 132 2.27 -12.40 -2.45
C ALA A 132 2.29 -11.68 -3.80
N VAL A 133 1.96 -10.40 -3.80
CA VAL A 133 1.93 -9.55 -4.99
C VAL A 133 2.67 -8.25 -4.65
N GLN A 134 3.54 -7.84 -5.55
CA GLN A 134 4.29 -6.60 -5.36
C GLN A 134 4.16 -5.72 -6.59
N ILE A 135 3.83 -4.46 -6.35
CA ILE A 135 3.74 -3.43 -7.39
C ILE A 135 4.73 -2.33 -7.04
N PHE A 136 5.63 -2.01 -7.96
CA PHE A 136 6.60 -0.95 -7.80
C PHE A 136 6.27 0.18 -8.77
N THR A 137 6.01 1.36 -8.25
CA THR A 137 5.63 2.52 -9.07
C THR A 137 6.82 3.38 -9.49
N HIS A 138 7.94 3.26 -8.78
CA HIS A 138 9.16 4.06 -9.02
C HIS A 138 8.93 5.57 -8.90
N GLY A 139 7.93 5.96 -8.14
CA GLY A 139 7.62 7.36 -7.89
C GLY A 139 6.38 7.48 -7.01
N ALA A 140 6.27 8.60 -6.31
CA ALA A 140 5.18 8.86 -5.38
C ALA A 140 4.44 10.14 -5.76
N THR A 141 3.92 10.17 -6.97
CA THR A 141 3.09 11.27 -7.48
C THR A 141 1.63 10.83 -7.56
N ALA A 142 0.74 11.77 -7.80
CA ALA A 142 -0.67 11.45 -8.05
C ALA A 142 -0.80 10.52 -9.27
N ALA A 143 -0.02 10.76 -10.31
CA ALA A 143 -0.01 9.90 -11.50
C ALA A 143 0.44 8.47 -11.17
N SER A 144 1.42 8.31 -10.28
CA SER A 144 1.87 6.99 -9.81
C SER A 144 0.76 6.26 -9.08
N GLY A 145 0.00 6.96 -8.24
CA GLY A 145 -1.15 6.39 -7.54
C GLY A 145 -2.24 5.92 -8.49
N VAL A 146 -2.54 6.72 -9.49
CA VAL A 146 -3.52 6.35 -10.52
C VAL A 146 -3.03 5.13 -11.31
N ALA A 147 -1.77 5.11 -11.71
CA ALA A 147 -1.20 3.98 -12.45
C ALA A 147 -1.26 2.68 -11.66
N ALA A 148 -0.96 2.74 -10.35
CA ALA A 148 -1.07 1.57 -9.49
C ALA A 148 -2.54 1.11 -9.36
N ALA A 149 -3.46 2.03 -9.21
CA ALA A 149 -4.89 1.69 -9.14
C ALA A 149 -5.37 1.02 -10.43
N GLU A 150 -4.93 1.53 -11.59
CA GLU A 150 -5.26 0.91 -12.88
C GLU A 150 -4.76 -0.53 -12.97
N VAL A 151 -3.55 -0.79 -12.48
CA VAL A 151 -3.01 -2.15 -12.45
C VAL A 151 -3.84 -3.05 -11.54
N LEU A 152 -4.22 -2.54 -10.37
CA LEU A 152 -4.99 -3.31 -9.40
C LEU A 152 -6.36 -3.71 -9.95
N VAL A 153 -6.98 -2.89 -10.76
CA VAL A 153 -8.30 -3.19 -11.34
C VAL A 153 -8.23 -3.76 -12.76
N GLY A 154 -7.05 -3.87 -13.33
CA GLY A 154 -6.88 -4.41 -14.69
C GLY A 154 -7.25 -3.46 -15.80
N ALA A 155 -7.41 -2.18 -15.53
CA ALA A 155 -7.83 -1.16 -16.51
C ALA A 155 -6.63 -0.53 -17.23
N ARG A 156 -5.89 -1.31 -17.98
CA ARG A 156 -4.71 -0.82 -18.71
C ARG A 156 -4.90 -0.84 -20.19
#